data_00f1acd606b500869b8b56c80b5e58b2
#
_entry.id   00f1acd606b500869b8b56c80b5e58b2
#
_cell.length_a   1.000
_cell.length_b   1.000
_cell.length_c   1.000
_cell.angle_alpha   90.00
_cell.angle_beta   90.00
_cell.angle_gamma   90.00
#
_symmetry.space_group_name_H-M   'P 1'
#
loop_
_entity.id
_entity.type
_entity.pdbx_description
1 polymer ?
#
loop_
_entity_poly.entity_id
_entity_poly.type
_entity_poly.pdbx_seq_one_letter_code
_entity_poly.pdbx_strand_id
1 'polypeptide(L)'
;AGVVLKQALGGGKTHLMKCAALLAADPELRREVMPGVPHINDFGAARVAAFNGRNRPPGFFWGEIARQLGLPNAFTTLEAPDSGAWKNLFRRAGGPLLVMLDEMPPYFEYYATQPSGNGTVADIISNAYTNMLVAARETGQAFMIVSTLEGAHARGSRFMNHALRDAVNDGERRMLDSVTPVELEGNEIYGILRRRLFRSLPPEEVIAGVAEDFRRSLEEGVKAGVLDAAALQDADSIRQTYPFHPSFSKIAALFKDNEGFQQTRGLLELASRLLKSIWQGSSGDACL
;
A
#
# COMPACT_ATOMS: atom_id res chain seq x y z
N ALA A 1 -12.59 6.88 -12.54
CA ALA A 1 -12.09 7.30 -11.23
C ALA A 1 -10.99 6.36 -10.75
N GLY A 2 -10.18 6.77 -9.78
CA GLY A 2 -9.14 5.91 -9.22
C GLY A 2 -8.36 6.55 -8.09
N VAL A 3 -7.43 5.77 -7.51
CA VAL A 3 -6.55 6.21 -6.44
C VAL A 3 -5.09 5.87 -6.74
N VAL A 4 -4.18 6.71 -6.27
CA VAL A 4 -2.73 6.47 -6.25
C VAL A 4 -2.33 6.17 -4.81
N LEU A 5 -1.77 5.00 -4.58
CA LEU A 5 -1.19 4.63 -3.30
C LEU A 5 0.26 5.12 -3.24
N LYS A 6 0.48 6.21 -2.52
CA LYS A 6 1.81 6.81 -2.32
C LYS A 6 2.39 6.34 -1.01
N GLN A 7 3.45 5.59 -1.07
CA GLN A 7 4.23 5.18 0.09
C GLN A 7 5.54 4.54 -0.35
N ALA A 8 6.56 4.63 0.50
CA ALA A 8 7.83 3.94 0.27
C ALA A 8 7.68 2.41 0.24
N LEU A 9 8.75 1.71 -0.11
CA LEU A 9 8.77 0.25 -0.18
C LEU A 9 8.44 -0.36 1.19
N GLY A 10 7.59 -1.39 1.20
CA GLY A 10 7.22 -2.08 2.44
C GLY A 10 5.98 -1.55 3.16
N GLY A 11 5.36 -0.46 2.68
CA GLY A 11 4.19 0.17 3.31
C GLY A 11 2.84 -0.54 3.14
N GLY A 12 2.82 -1.80 2.71
CA GLY A 12 1.57 -2.58 2.63
C GLY A 12 0.72 -2.35 1.38
N LYS A 13 1.15 -1.53 0.41
CA LYS A 13 0.39 -1.21 -0.82
C LYS A 13 -0.16 -2.45 -1.54
N THR A 14 0.70 -3.43 -1.83
CA THR A 14 0.29 -4.67 -2.51
C THR A 14 -0.75 -5.46 -1.69
N HIS A 15 -0.67 -5.43 -0.35
CA HIS A 15 -1.68 -6.05 0.52
C HIS A 15 -3.02 -5.35 0.41
N LEU A 16 -3.02 -4.02 0.50
CA LEU A 16 -4.23 -3.22 0.33
C LEU A 16 -4.87 -3.44 -1.05
N MET A 17 -4.06 -3.48 -2.12
CA MET A 17 -4.54 -3.77 -3.46
C MET A 17 -5.18 -5.18 -3.55
N LYS A 18 -4.57 -6.20 -2.94
CA LYS A 18 -5.16 -7.56 -2.90
C LYS A 18 -6.47 -7.59 -2.13
N CYS A 19 -6.56 -6.90 -1.00
CA CYS A 19 -7.82 -6.78 -0.25
C CYS A 19 -8.90 -6.08 -1.10
N ALA A 20 -8.54 -4.97 -1.75
CA ALA A 20 -9.45 -4.26 -2.65
C ALA A 20 -9.94 -5.15 -3.81
N ALA A 21 -9.05 -5.98 -4.37
CA ALA A 21 -9.40 -6.93 -5.43
C ALA A 21 -10.43 -7.97 -4.96
N LEU A 22 -10.21 -8.57 -3.80
CA LEU A 22 -11.12 -9.55 -3.21
C LEU A 22 -12.49 -8.92 -2.92
N LEU A 23 -12.49 -7.75 -2.26
CA LEU A 23 -13.72 -7.03 -1.95
C LEU A 23 -14.44 -6.54 -3.21
N ALA A 24 -13.73 -6.16 -4.27
CA ALA A 24 -14.35 -5.77 -5.53
C ALA A 24 -15.03 -6.94 -6.23
N ALA A 25 -14.38 -8.11 -6.22
CA ALA A 25 -14.88 -9.30 -6.90
C ALA A 25 -16.01 -10.02 -6.16
N ASP A 26 -16.06 -9.91 -4.83
CA ASP A 26 -17.00 -10.68 -3.98
C ASP A 26 -17.92 -9.75 -3.17
N PRO A 27 -19.21 -9.60 -3.60
CA PRO A 27 -20.20 -8.81 -2.89
C PRO A 27 -20.58 -9.37 -1.51
N GLU A 28 -20.48 -10.68 -1.29
CA GLU A 28 -20.82 -11.29 -0.01
C GLU A 28 -19.73 -11.00 1.02
N LEU A 29 -18.48 -11.18 0.63
CA LEU A 29 -17.33 -10.81 1.43
C LEU A 29 -17.36 -9.30 1.81
N ARG A 30 -17.78 -8.43 0.88
CA ARG A 30 -17.93 -6.99 1.19
C ARG A 30 -18.93 -6.74 2.30
N ARG A 31 -20.10 -7.39 2.25
CA ARG A 31 -21.14 -7.25 3.28
C ARG A 31 -20.67 -7.74 4.63
N GLU A 32 -19.89 -8.81 4.67
CA GLU A 32 -19.34 -9.38 5.89
C GLU A 32 -18.26 -8.50 6.52
N VAL A 33 -17.30 -8.06 5.70
CA VAL A 33 -16.09 -7.34 6.16
C VAL A 33 -16.32 -5.86 6.40
N MET A 34 -17.28 -5.26 5.67
CA MET A 34 -17.55 -3.81 5.69
C MET A 34 -19.02 -3.50 6.03
N PRO A 35 -19.54 -4.03 7.15
CA PRO A 35 -20.92 -3.76 7.53
C PRO A 35 -21.11 -2.28 7.83
N GLY A 36 -22.19 -1.69 7.34
CA GLY A 36 -22.55 -0.29 7.60
C GLY A 36 -21.83 0.75 6.73
N VAL A 37 -20.98 0.34 5.79
CA VAL A 37 -20.43 1.28 4.80
C VAL A 37 -21.50 1.57 3.75
N PRO A 38 -21.93 2.84 3.60
CA PRO A 38 -22.96 3.22 2.63
C PRO A 38 -22.53 2.87 1.20
N HIS A 39 -23.48 2.47 0.37
CA HIS A 39 -23.29 2.23 -1.07
C HIS A 39 -22.28 1.12 -1.43
N ILE A 40 -21.76 0.36 -0.45
CA ILE A 40 -20.71 -0.64 -0.67
C ILE A 40 -21.13 -1.76 -1.64
N ASN A 41 -22.43 -1.99 -1.81
CA ASN A 41 -22.97 -3.05 -2.65
C ASN A 41 -23.70 -2.55 -3.91
N ASP A 42 -23.62 -1.28 -4.23
CA ASP A 42 -24.35 -0.69 -5.37
C ASP A 42 -23.83 -1.18 -6.73
N PHE A 43 -22.64 -1.78 -6.80
CA PHE A 43 -22.00 -2.15 -8.07
C PHE A 43 -21.84 -3.67 -8.32
N GLY A 44 -22.42 -4.54 -7.55
CA GLY A 44 -22.33 -6.00 -7.77
C GLY A 44 -20.90 -6.55 -7.69
N ALA A 45 -20.58 -7.61 -8.45
CA ALA A 45 -19.24 -8.17 -8.57
C ALA A 45 -18.44 -7.47 -9.67
N ALA A 46 -17.27 -6.94 -9.34
CA ALA A 46 -16.37 -6.33 -10.31
C ALA A 46 -15.43 -7.38 -10.93
N ARG A 47 -15.10 -7.19 -12.20
CA ARG A 47 -13.99 -7.91 -12.84
C ARG A 47 -12.68 -7.24 -12.50
N VAL A 48 -11.68 -8.02 -12.11
CA VAL A 48 -10.39 -7.51 -11.66
C VAL A 48 -9.32 -7.84 -12.68
N ALA A 49 -8.52 -6.85 -13.05
CA ALA A 49 -7.28 -7.05 -13.80
C ALA A 49 -6.12 -6.40 -13.02
N ALA A 50 -5.04 -7.15 -12.82
CA ALA A 50 -3.89 -6.70 -12.05
C ALA A 50 -2.59 -6.90 -12.83
N PHE A 51 -1.72 -5.90 -12.81
CA PHE A 51 -0.40 -5.97 -13.42
C PHE A 51 0.68 -5.56 -12.41
N ASN A 52 1.73 -6.37 -12.33
CA ASN A 52 2.92 -6.03 -11.57
C ASN A 52 4.07 -5.69 -12.53
N GLY A 53 4.63 -4.50 -12.40
CA GLY A 53 5.68 -3.97 -13.28
C GLY A 53 7.02 -4.70 -13.21
N ARG A 54 7.18 -5.67 -12.31
CA ARG A 54 8.32 -6.60 -12.33
C ARG A 54 8.16 -7.70 -13.39
N ASN A 55 6.94 -7.90 -13.88
CA ASN A 55 6.65 -8.85 -14.95
C ASN A 55 6.83 -8.20 -16.32
N ARG A 56 7.22 -8.99 -17.32
CA ARG A 56 7.47 -8.53 -18.68
C ARG A 56 6.79 -9.47 -19.69
N PRO A 57 5.45 -9.42 -19.76
CA PRO A 57 4.73 -10.26 -20.73
C PRO A 57 5.01 -9.78 -22.16
N PRO A 58 4.96 -10.67 -23.16
CA PRO A 58 5.21 -10.32 -24.56
C PRO A 58 4.29 -9.24 -25.11
N GLY A 59 3.05 -9.17 -24.62
CA GLY A 59 2.03 -8.17 -25.03
C GLY A 59 2.03 -6.91 -24.19
N PHE A 60 3.11 -6.61 -23.46
CA PHE A 60 3.18 -5.50 -22.50
C PHE A 60 2.08 -5.56 -21.44
N PHE A 61 1.96 -4.52 -20.62
CA PHE A 61 0.94 -4.46 -19.56
C PHE A 61 -0.48 -4.40 -20.15
N TRP A 62 -0.67 -3.79 -21.32
CA TRP A 62 -1.99 -3.69 -21.94
C TRP A 62 -2.51 -5.02 -22.48
N GLY A 63 -1.64 -5.83 -23.09
CA GLY A 63 -2.02 -7.19 -23.52
C GLY A 63 -2.38 -8.08 -22.34
N GLU A 64 -1.66 -7.95 -21.23
CA GLU A 64 -1.94 -8.72 -20.00
C GLU A 64 -3.27 -8.30 -19.35
N ILE A 65 -3.55 -7.00 -19.26
CA ILE A 65 -4.84 -6.50 -18.78
C ILE A 65 -5.97 -7.00 -19.67
N ALA A 66 -5.82 -6.90 -21.02
CA ALA A 66 -6.82 -7.39 -21.95
C ALA A 66 -7.08 -8.88 -21.80
N ARG A 67 -6.03 -9.67 -21.62
CA ARG A 67 -6.12 -11.12 -21.37
C ARG A 67 -6.90 -11.43 -20.09
N GLN A 68 -6.61 -10.75 -18.99
CA GLN A 68 -7.30 -10.94 -17.71
C GLN A 68 -8.77 -10.51 -17.77
N LEU A 69 -9.09 -9.52 -18.60
CA LEU A 69 -10.47 -9.12 -18.87
C LEU A 69 -11.20 -10.03 -19.87
N GLY A 70 -10.58 -11.13 -20.29
CA GLY A 70 -11.19 -12.12 -21.19
C GLY A 70 -11.15 -11.73 -22.68
N LEU A 71 -10.30 -10.76 -23.04
CA LEU A 71 -10.15 -10.24 -24.42
C LEU A 71 -8.68 -10.32 -24.90
N PRO A 72 -8.05 -11.51 -24.94
CA PRO A 72 -6.63 -11.68 -25.18
C PRO A 72 -6.15 -11.15 -26.53
N ASN A 73 -7.05 -11.04 -27.50
CA ASN A 73 -6.73 -10.57 -28.86
C ASN A 73 -7.04 -9.08 -29.07
N ALA A 74 -7.38 -8.33 -28.02
CA ALA A 74 -7.70 -6.92 -28.16
C ALA A 74 -6.45 -6.05 -28.43
N PHE A 75 -5.31 -6.43 -27.84
CA PHE A 75 -4.04 -5.72 -27.99
C PHE A 75 -2.93 -6.72 -28.34
N THR A 76 -2.62 -6.82 -29.62
CA THR A 76 -1.65 -7.79 -30.14
C THR A 76 -0.39 -7.15 -30.73
N THR A 77 -0.37 -5.81 -30.83
CA THR A 77 0.74 -5.05 -31.42
C THR A 77 1.60 -4.36 -30.36
N LEU A 78 2.79 -3.93 -30.73
CA LEU A 78 3.68 -3.09 -29.93
C LEU A 78 3.25 -1.62 -29.91
N GLU A 79 2.24 -1.25 -30.69
CA GLU A 79 1.69 0.11 -30.68
C GLU A 79 0.93 0.37 -29.38
N ALA A 80 1.14 1.56 -28.82
CA ALA A 80 0.40 1.98 -27.63
C ALA A 80 -1.10 2.06 -27.96
N PRO A 81 -1.97 1.34 -27.21
CA PRO A 81 -3.40 1.53 -27.37
C PRO A 81 -3.79 2.98 -27.10
N ASP A 82 -4.54 3.58 -28.02
CA ASP A 82 -5.12 4.90 -27.82
C ASP A 82 -6.31 4.86 -26.82
N SER A 83 -6.83 6.02 -26.43
CA SER A 83 -7.93 6.09 -25.48
C SER A 83 -9.22 5.46 -26.03
N GLY A 84 -9.42 5.47 -27.36
CA GLY A 84 -10.55 4.81 -28.03
C GLY A 84 -10.49 3.29 -27.91
N ALA A 85 -9.31 2.72 -28.13
CA ALA A 85 -9.06 1.28 -27.98
C ALA A 85 -9.26 0.83 -26.53
N TRP A 86 -8.79 1.59 -25.54
CA TRP A 86 -9.05 1.33 -24.13
C TRP A 86 -10.53 1.42 -23.76
N LYS A 87 -11.25 2.44 -24.24
CA LYS A 87 -12.71 2.56 -24.02
C LYS A 87 -13.46 1.36 -24.59
N ASN A 88 -13.06 0.92 -25.80
CA ASN A 88 -13.64 -0.26 -26.43
C ASN A 88 -13.39 -1.53 -25.60
N LEU A 89 -12.15 -1.72 -25.11
CA LEU A 89 -11.80 -2.82 -24.23
C LEU A 89 -12.69 -2.84 -22.98
N PHE A 90 -12.81 -1.71 -22.28
CA PHE A 90 -13.60 -1.62 -21.04
C PHE A 90 -15.09 -1.89 -21.29
N ARG A 91 -15.67 -1.35 -22.36
CA ARG A 91 -17.08 -1.64 -22.73
C ARG A 91 -17.30 -3.10 -23.07
N ARG A 92 -16.41 -3.72 -23.84
CA ARG A 92 -16.50 -5.14 -24.20
C ARG A 92 -16.28 -6.07 -23.02
N ALA A 93 -15.42 -5.69 -22.08
CA ALA A 93 -15.24 -6.43 -20.84
C ALA A 93 -16.54 -6.46 -20.02
N GLY A 94 -17.33 -5.39 -20.07
CA GLY A 94 -18.63 -5.28 -19.37
C GLY A 94 -18.52 -5.20 -17.86
N GLY A 95 -19.58 -4.74 -17.19
CA GLY A 95 -19.66 -4.64 -15.73
C GLY A 95 -18.74 -3.58 -15.13
N PRO A 96 -18.72 -3.48 -13.79
CA PRO A 96 -17.70 -2.69 -13.10
C PRO A 96 -16.34 -3.38 -13.20
N LEU A 97 -15.30 -2.61 -13.44
CA LEU A 97 -13.93 -3.09 -13.58
C LEU A 97 -13.05 -2.49 -12.49
N LEU A 98 -12.15 -3.31 -11.93
CA LEU A 98 -11.05 -2.85 -11.12
C LEU A 98 -9.73 -3.16 -11.83
N VAL A 99 -8.97 -2.12 -12.19
CA VAL A 99 -7.66 -2.26 -12.79
C VAL A 99 -6.59 -1.82 -11.81
N MET A 100 -5.63 -2.70 -11.53
CA MET A 100 -4.58 -2.46 -10.54
C MET A 100 -3.20 -2.52 -11.19
N LEU A 101 -2.38 -1.50 -10.93
CA LEU A 101 -1.01 -1.41 -11.41
C LEU A 101 -0.06 -1.27 -10.23
N ASP A 102 0.72 -2.31 -9.97
CA ASP A 102 1.70 -2.34 -8.89
C ASP A 102 3.13 -2.31 -9.45
N GLU A 103 4.03 -1.66 -8.74
CA GLU A 103 5.47 -1.60 -9.05
C GLU A 103 5.80 -1.18 -10.51
N MET A 104 5.08 -0.21 -11.05
CA MET A 104 5.31 0.30 -12.41
C MET A 104 6.68 0.97 -12.63
N PRO A 105 7.31 1.70 -11.68
CA PRO A 105 8.60 2.32 -11.91
C PRO A 105 9.70 1.38 -12.42
N PRO A 106 9.92 0.16 -11.89
CA PRO A 106 10.86 -0.81 -12.46
C PRO A 106 10.54 -1.23 -13.88
N TYR A 107 9.25 -1.23 -14.26
CA TYR A 107 8.81 -1.53 -15.62
C TYR A 107 9.27 -0.46 -16.61
N PHE A 108 8.99 0.80 -16.27
CA PHE A 108 9.44 1.93 -17.07
C PHE A 108 10.97 2.02 -17.15
N GLU A 109 11.67 1.77 -16.05
CA GLU A 109 13.13 1.80 -15.99
C GLU A 109 13.77 0.81 -16.95
N TYR A 110 13.25 -0.42 -17.00
CA TYR A 110 13.73 -1.44 -17.93
C TYR A 110 13.54 -1.01 -19.39
N TYR A 111 12.37 -0.48 -19.74
CA TYR A 111 12.07 -0.09 -21.10
C TYR A 111 12.66 1.27 -21.50
N ALA A 112 13.08 2.09 -20.56
CA ALA A 112 13.77 3.35 -20.81
C ALA A 112 15.19 3.16 -21.43
N THR A 113 15.73 1.95 -21.37
CA THR A 113 17.01 1.60 -22.00
C THR A 113 16.86 1.08 -23.43
N GLN A 114 15.63 0.83 -23.87
CA GLN A 114 15.34 0.26 -25.19
C GLN A 114 14.93 1.36 -26.17
N PRO A 115 15.72 1.63 -27.23
CA PRO A 115 15.40 2.66 -28.21
C PRO A 115 14.18 2.26 -29.07
N SER A 116 13.37 3.25 -29.42
CA SER A 116 12.23 3.09 -30.33
C SER A 116 12.03 4.39 -31.13
N GLY A 117 12.39 4.41 -32.40
CA GLY A 117 12.39 5.61 -33.20
C GLY A 117 13.28 6.70 -32.58
N ASN A 118 12.73 7.89 -32.39
CA ASN A 118 13.43 9.03 -31.78
C ASN A 118 13.33 9.05 -30.24
N GLY A 119 12.70 8.05 -29.63
CA GLY A 119 12.49 7.94 -28.18
C GLY A 119 12.84 6.55 -27.64
N THR A 120 12.12 6.12 -26.62
CA THR A 120 12.30 4.82 -25.97
C THR A 120 10.99 4.04 -25.93
N VAL A 121 11.06 2.73 -25.69
CA VAL A 121 9.87 1.91 -25.46
C VAL A 121 9.11 2.40 -24.23
N ALA A 122 9.78 2.99 -23.22
CA ALA A 122 9.12 3.59 -22.07
C ALA A 122 8.20 4.77 -22.44
N ASP A 123 8.51 5.52 -23.50
CA ASP A 123 7.63 6.60 -23.97
C ASP A 123 6.33 6.03 -24.56
N ILE A 124 6.42 4.91 -25.30
CA ILE A 124 5.25 4.18 -25.82
C ILE A 124 4.39 3.68 -24.65
N ILE A 125 5.02 3.10 -23.62
CA ILE A 125 4.35 2.60 -22.42
C ILE A 125 3.67 3.75 -21.67
N SER A 126 4.33 4.91 -21.55
CA SER A 126 3.77 6.09 -20.89
C SER A 126 2.52 6.59 -21.60
N ASN A 127 2.53 6.61 -22.94
CA ASN A 127 1.37 6.99 -23.74
C ASN A 127 0.19 6.00 -23.53
N ALA A 128 0.46 4.69 -23.61
CA ALA A 128 -0.56 3.67 -23.37
C ALA A 128 -1.16 3.78 -21.95
N TYR A 129 -0.32 4.08 -20.98
CA TYR A 129 -0.71 4.26 -19.59
C TYR A 129 -1.61 5.50 -19.40
N THR A 130 -1.22 6.64 -19.96
CA THR A 130 -2.02 7.88 -19.94
C THR A 130 -3.36 7.67 -20.63
N ASN A 131 -3.37 7.04 -21.82
CA ASN A 131 -4.58 6.73 -22.55
C ASN A 131 -5.55 5.83 -21.77
N MET A 132 -5.01 4.88 -21.03
CA MET A 132 -5.82 4.02 -20.16
C MET A 132 -6.48 4.81 -19.01
N LEU A 133 -5.75 5.74 -18.37
CA LEU A 133 -6.31 6.61 -17.32
C LEU A 133 -7.43 7.48 -17.85
N VAL A 134 -7.23 8.08 -19.03
CA VAL A 134 -8.27 8.88 -19.71
C VAL A 134 -9.50 8.03 -20.01
N ALA A 135 -9.32 6.83 -20.58
CA ALA A 135 -10.41 5.93 -20.92
C ALA A 135 -11.20 5.47 -19.67
N ALA A 136 -10.51 5.15 -18.56
CA ALA A 136 -11.14 4.77 -17.30
C ALA A 136 -12.02 5.88 -16.73
N ARG A 137 -11.56 7.13 -16.82
CA ARG A 137 -12.34 8.31 -16.41
C ARG A 137 -13.59 8.50 -17.26
N GLU A 138 -13.41 8.50 -18.59
CA GLU A 138 -14.47 8.84 -19.51
C GLU A 138 -15.55 7.78 -19.65
N THR A 139 -15.21 6.51 -19.46
CA THR A 139 -16.21 5.43 -19.49
C THR A 139 -16.99 5.31 -18.18
N GLY A 140 -16.40 5.73 -17.05
CA GLY A 140 -16.99 5.51 -15.72
C GLY A 140 -17.09 4.04 -15.30
N GLN A 141 -16.66 3.09 -16.14
CA GLN A 141 -16.80 1.65 -15.89
C GLN A 141 -15.60 1.05 -15.16
N ALA A 142 -14.43 1.70 -15.24
CA ALA A 142 -13.22 1.22 -14.62
C ALA A 142 -12.77 2.12 -13.46
N PHE A 143 -12.47 1.49 -12.33
CA PHE A 143 -11.77 2.10 -11.21
C PHE A 143 -10.30 1.67 -11.24
N MET A 144 -9.38 2.62 -11.03
CA MET A 144 -7.95 2.38 -11.11
C MET A 144 -7.31 2.45 -9.73
N ILE A 145 -6.48 1.47 -9.39
CA ILE A 145 -5.58 1.56 -8.24
C ILE A 145 -4.15 1.44 -8.73
N VAL A 146 -3.37 2.47 -8.50
CA VAL A 146 -1.96 2.54 -8.93
C VAL A 146 -1.08 2.68 -7.71
N SER A 147 -0.07 1.83 -7.55
CA SER A 147 0.96 2.02 -6.54
C SER A 147 2.16 2.77 -7.10
N THR A 148 2.70 3.70 -6.31
CA THR A 148 3.97 4.38 -6.61
C THR A 148 5.05 3.93 -5.64
N LEU A 149 6.32 4.08 -6.04
CA LEU A 149 7.48 3.90 -5.17
C LEU A 149 8.12 5.26 -4.95
N GLU A 150 8.12 5.75 -3.72
CA GLU A 150 8.87 6.94 -3.34
C GLU A 150 10.35 6.56 -3.12
N GLY A 151 11.26 7.37 -3.65
CA GLY A 151 12.71 7.25 -3.42
C GLY A 151 13.44 6.17 -4.21
N ALA A 152 12.77 5.13 -4.70
CA ALA A 152 13.39 4.06 -5.47
C ALA A 152 13.14 4.24 -6.98
N HIS A 153 14.12 3.88 -7.82
CA HIS A 153 13.97 3.88 -9.28
C HIS A 153 13.66 5.25 -9.90
N ALA A 154 14.50 6.26 -9.62
CA ALA A 154 14.30 7.64 -10.05
C ALA A 154 14.06 7.82 -11.57
N ARG A 155 14.68 6.99 -12.41
CA ARG A 155 14.50 7.05 -13.88
C ARG A 155 13.11 6.54 -14.28
N GLY A 156 12.68 5.38 -13.77
CA GLY A 156 11.34 4.84 -14.03
C GLY A 156 10.24 5.72 -13.45
N SER A 157 10.48 6.32 -12.28
CA SER A 157 9.55 7.25 -11.63
C SER A 157 9.31 8.52 -12.46
N ARG A 158 10.26 8.98 -13.28
CA ARG A 158 10.05 10.15 -14.16
C ARG A 158 8.93 9.91 -15.16
N PHE A 159 8.95 8.77 -15.85
CA PHE A 159 7.91 8.41 -16.84
C PHE A 159 6.55 8.30 -16.17
N MET A 160 6.48 7.61 -15.05
CA MET A 160 5.25 7.43 -14.30
C MET A 160 4.74 8.74 -13.71
N ASN A 161 5.63 9.56 -13.12
CA ASN A 161 5.26 10.84 -12.53
C ASN A 161 4.77 11.86 -13.57
N HIS A 162 5.24 11.81 -14.80
CA HIS A 162 4.71 12.67 -15.88
C HIS A 162 3.24 12.34 -16.13
N ALA A 163 2.92 11.08 -16.40
CA ALA A 163 1.55 10.66 -16.65
C ALA A 163 0.63 10.79 -15.40
N LEU A 164 1.15 10.50 -14.20
CA LEU A 164 0.40 10.62 -12.95
C LEU A 164 0.25 12.08 -12.48
N ARG A 165 1.23 12.94 -12.74
CA ARG A 165 1.15 14.36 -12.34
C ARG A 165 -0.01 15.03 -13.03
N ASP A 166 -0.20 14.77 -14.31
CA ASP A 166 -1.32 15.30 -15.07
C ASP A 166 -2.65 14.71 -14.57
N ALA A 167 -2.63 13.44 -14.15
CA ALA A 167 -3.80 12.76 -13.60
C ALA A 167 -4.19 13.19 -12.17
N VAL A 168 -3.21 13.62 -11.36
CA VAL A 168 -3.43 13.98 -9.94
C VAL A 168 -3.54 15.50 -9.73
N ASN A 169 -2.81 16.31 -10.51
CA ASN A 169 -2.66 17.75 -10.29
C ASN A 169 -3.59 18.63 -11.14
N ASP A 170 -4.35 18.07 -12.07
CA ASP A 170 -5.30 18.83 -12.87
C ASP A 170 -6.52 19.18 -11.98
N GLY A 171 -6.48 20.38 -11.37
CA GLY A 171 -7.27 20.78 -10.21
C GLY A 171 -8.80 20.72 -10.38
N GLU A 172 -9.35 20.82 -11.61
CA GLU A 172 -10.78 20.65 -11.89
C GLU A 172 -11.14 19.24 -12.41
N ARG A 173 -10.15 18.43 -12.75
CA ARG A 173 -10.32 17.12 -13.43
C ARG A 173 -9.44 16.02 -12.84
N ARG A 174 -9.40 15.92 -11.52
CA ARG A 174 -8.63 14.86 -10.86
C ARG A 174 -9.03 13.49 -11.41
N MET A 175 -8.07 12.80 -12.03
CA MET A 175 -8.26 11.43 -12.49
C MET A 175 -8.06 10.43 -11.36
N LEU A 176 -7.16 10.73 -10.44
CA LEU A 176 -6.78 9.87 -9.34
C LEU A 176 -6.61 10.68 -8.04
N ASP A 177 -7.15 10.16 -6.95
CA ASP A 177 -6.91 10.68 -5.61
C ASP A 177 -5.64 10.04 -5.01
N SER A 178 -4.92 10.80 -4.18
CA SER A 178 -3.71 10.29 -3.51
C SER A 178 -4.02 9.77 -2.12
N VAL A 179 -3.58 8.56 -1.83
CA VAL A 179 -3.77 7.91 -0.52
C VAL A 179 -2.45 7.35 0.00
N THR A 180 -2.14 7.61 1.27
CA THR A 180 -1.04 6.99 2.00
C THR A 180 -1.63 5.90 2.91
N PRO A 181 -1.36 4.60 2.66
CA PRO A 181 -2.06 3.52 3.35
C PRO A 181 -1.74 3.39 4.84
N VAL A 182 -0.50 3.63 5.24
CA VAL A 182 -0.04 3.47 6.63
C VAL A 182 1.04 4.50 6.94
N GLU A 183 0.95 5.14 8.10
CA GLU A 183 1.99 6.00 8.64
C GLU A 183 2.75 5.28 9.76
N LEU A 184 4.08 5.19 9.67
CA LEU A 184 4.89 4.52 10.68
C LEU A 184 4.91 5.23 12.04
N GLU A 185 4.53 6.49 12.06
CA GLU A 185 4.49 7.32 13.28
C GLU A 185 3.18 7.16 14.05
N GLY A 186 2.19 6.50 13.46
CA GLY A 186 0.88 6.29 14.06
C GLY A 186 0.78 5.01 14.92
N ASN A 187 -0.30 4.91 15.68
CA ASN A 187 -0.59 3.73 16.51
C ASN A 187 -0.92 2.47 15.68
N GLU A 188 -1.21 2.60 14.39
CA GLU A 188 -1.49 1.50 13.47
C GLU A 188 -0.34 0.49 13.40
N ILE A 189 0.90 0.96 13.57
CA ILE A 189 2.09 0.11 13.55
C ILE A 189 2.03 -0.98 14.63
N TYR A 190 1.54 -0.67 15.81
CA TYR A 190 1.41 -1.64 16.90
C TYR A 190 0.36 -2.71 16.57
N GLY A 191 -0.71 -2.35 15.89
CA GLY A 191 -1.70 -3.30 15.38
C GLY A 191 -1.10 -4.28 14.36
N ILE A 192 -0.25 -3.79 13.46
CA ILE A 192 0.48 -4.62 12.48
C ILE A 192 1.45 -5.57 13.19
N LEU A 193 2.28 -5.04 14.11
CA LEU A 193 3.24 -5.82 14.86
C LEU A 193 2.56 -6.95 15.67
N ARG A 194 1.48 -6.64 16.38
CA ARG A 194 0.71 -7.62 17.14
C ARG A 194 0.22 -8.77 16.26
N ARG A 195 -0.46 -8.45 15.17
CA ARG A 195 -1.04 -9.47 14.27
C ARG A 195 -0.01 -10.31 13.55
N ARG A 196 1.20 -9.80 13.34
CA ARG A 196 2.25 -10.48 12.57
C ARG A 196 3.23 -11.25 13.44
N LEU A 197 3.46 -10.81 14.67
CA LEU A 197 4.50 -11.38 15.54
C LEU A 197 3.93 -12.26 16.64
N PHE A 198 2.67 -12.11 17.00
CA PHE A 198 2.05 -12.86 18.09
C PHE A 198 0.85 -13.67 17.58
N ARG A 199 0.71 -14.90 18.08
CA ARG A 199 -0.43 -15.76 17.79
C ARG A 199 -1.67 -15.29 18.54
N SER A 200 -1.50 -14.87 19.79
CA SER A 200 -2.50 -14.32 20.67
C SER A 200 -1.84 -13.37 21.66
N LEU A 201 -2.60 -12.40 22.14
CA LEU A 201 -2.21 -11.53 23.25
C LEU A 201 -2.82 -12.08 24.55
N PRO A 202 -2.27 -11.70 25.72
CA PRO A 202 -2.90 -11.97 27.01
C PRO A 202 -4.31 -11.36 27.08
N PRO A 203 -5.17 -11.83 28.04
CA PRO A 203 -6.44 -11.18 28.33
C PRO A 203 -6.26 -9.69 28.70
N GLU A 204 -7.31 -8.90 28.45
CA GLU A 204 -7.27 -7.44 28.68
C GLU A 204 -6.95 -7.08 30.13
N GLU A 205 -7.38 -7.90 31.10
CA GLU A 205 -7.08 -7.69 32.51
C GLU A 205 -5.57 -7.74 32.82
N VAL A 206 -4.86 -8.64 32.15
CA VAL A 206 -3.40 -8.76 32.27
C VAL A 206 -2.71 -7.53 31.67
N ILE A 207 -3.17 -7.10 30.49
CA ILE A 207 -2.63 -5.89 29.81
C ILE A 207 -2.89 -4.65 30.68
N ALA A 208 -4.07 -4.56 31.28
CA ALA A 208 -4.43 -3.47 32.19
C ALA A 208 -3.54 -3.46 33.45
N GLY A 209 -3.24 -4.63 34.00
CA GLY A 209 -2.31 -4.77 35.12
C GLY A 209 -0.92 -4.27 34.80
N VAL A 210 -0.37 -4.67 33.64
CA VAL A 210 0.94 -4.18 33.17
C VAL A 210 0.93 -2.66 32.97
N ALA A 211 -0.12 -2.10 32.40
CA ALA A 211 -0.25 -0.66 32.22
C ALA A 211 -0.27 0.11 33.55
N GLU A 212 -0.93 -0.44 34.58
CA GLU A 212 -1.01 0.16 35.92
C GLU A 212 0.33 0.08 36.65
N ASP A 213 1.04 -1.03 36.55
CA ASP A 213 2.38 -1.18 37.14
C ASP A 213 3.38 -0.23 36.46
N PHE A 214 3.28 -0.08 35.14
CA PHE A 214 4.10 0.88 34.40
C PHE A 214 3.80 2.33 34.82
N ARG A 215 2.51 2.69 34.95
CA ARG A 215 2.10 4.01 35.46
C ARG A 215 2.71 4.29 36.83
N ARG A 216 2.61 3.33 37.76
CA ARG A 216 3.14 3.45 39.12
C ARG A 216 4.65 3.70 39.11
N SER A 217 5.39 2.95 38.29
CA SER A 217 6.83 3.12 38.15
C SER A 217 7.21 4.51 37.61
N LEU A 218 6.45 5.04 36.63
CA LEU A 218 6.66 6.39 36.13
C LEU A 218 6.34 7.46 37.17
N GLU A 219 5.26 7.30 37.94
CA GLU A 219 4.90 8.21 39.04
C GLU A 219 5.98 8.26 40.12
N GLU A 220 6.57 7.13 40.48
CA GLU A 220 7.71 7.06 41.40
C GLU A 220 8.93 7.79 40.83
N GLY A 221 9.23 7.61 39.52
CA GLY A 221 10.31 8.30 38.86
C GLY A 221 10.14 9.82 38.82
N VAL A 222 8.91 10.29 38.60
CA VAL A 222 8.56 11.73 38.62
C VAL A 222 8.69 12.27 40.04
N LYS A 223 8.17 11.56 41.08
CA LYS A 223 8.30 11.94 42.48
C LYS A 223 9.76 12.03 42.95
N ALA A 224 10.60 11.13 42.41
CA ALA A 224 12.04 11.13 42.69
C ALA A 224 12.82 12.23 41.91
N GLY A 225 12.17 12.98 41.03
CA GLY A 225 12.80 14.01 40.20
C GLY A 225 13.71 13.44 39.08
N VAL A 226 13.60 12.16 38.77
CA VAL A 226 14.37 11.47 37.72
C VAL A 226 13.69 11.62 36.35
N LEU A 227 12.36 11.71 36.34
CA LEU A 227 11.54 11.81 35.12
C LEU A 227 10.75 13.13 35.13
N ASP A 228 10.49 13.64 33.90
CA ASP A 228 9.56 14.74 33.68
C ASP A 228 8.11 14.24 33.78
N ALA A 229 7.19 15.10 34.23
CA ALA A 229 5.77 14.78 34.28
C ALA A 229 5.17 14.38 32.91
N ALA A 230 5.77 14.80 31.83
CA ALA A 230 5.39 14.38 30.48
C ALA A 230 5.53 12.86 30.24
N ALA A 231 6.40 12.18 31.00
CA ALA A 231 6.56 10.73 30.94
C ALA A 231 5.26 9.97 31.28
N LEU A 232 4.37 10.56 32.08
CA LEU A 232 3.08 9.95 32.44
C LEU A 232 2.14 9.77 31.24
N GLN A 233 2.32 10.54 30.17
CA GLN A 233 1.55 10.37 28.92
C GLN A 233 1.83 9.04 28.25
N ASP A 234 3.03 8.48 28.41
CA ASP A 234 3.37 7.17 27.87
C ASP A 234 2.59 6.04 28.58
N ALA A 235 2.26 6.21 29.88
CA ALA A 235 1.48 5.23 30.62
C ALA A 235 0.07 5.01 30.04
N ASP A 236 -0.58 6.07 29.56
CA ASP A 236 -1.92 5.98 28.97
C ASP A 236 -1.90 5.24 27.62
N SER A 237 -0.77 5.24 26.96
CA SER A 237 -0.59 4.61 25.65
C SER A 237 -0.26 3.10 25.74
N ILE A 238 0.23 2.61 26.87
CA ILE A 238 0.68 1.20 27.04
C ILE A 238 -0.39 0.19 26.63
N ARG A 239 -1.66 0.40 27.02
CA ARG A 239 -2.73 -0.53 26.62
C ARG A 239 -2.88 -0.67 25.12
N GLN A 240 -2.68 0.44 24.38
CA GLN A 240 -2.79 0.46 22.93
C GLN A 240 -1.53 -0.04 22.24
N THR A 241 -0.37 0.07 22.87
CA THR A 241 0.92 -0.28 22.26
C THR A 241 1.44 -1.65 22.71
N TYR A 242 0.91 -2.23 23.80
CA TYR A 242 1.32 -3.51 24.35
C TYR A 242 1.47 -4.61 23.27
N PRO A 243 2.53 -5.43 23.28
CA PRO A 243 3.57 -5.53 24.30
C PRO A 243 4.78 -4.59 24.08
N PHE A 244 4.67 -3.63 23.21
CA PHE A 244 5.76 -2.69 22.89
C PHE A 244 5.63 -1.43 23.73
N HIS A 245 6.78 -0.84 24.08
CA HIS A 245 6.82 0.47 24.70
C HIS A 245 6.27 1.55 23.73
N PRO A 246 5.54 2.58 24.21
CA PRO A 246 5.00 3.65 23.35
C PRO A 246 6.06 4.38 22.51
N SER A 247 7.28 4.49 23.00
CA SER A 247 8.39 5.10 22.25
C SER A 247 8.93 4.25 21.09
N PHE A 248 8.48 2.98 20.95
CA PHE A 248 8.97 2.10 19.90
C PHE A 248 8.68 2.65 18.50
N SER A 249 7.51 3.25 18.27
CA SER A 249 7.18 3.89 16.99
C SER A 249 8.10 5.08 16.69
N LYS A 250 8.46 5.87 17.71
CA LYS A 250 9.40 7.00 17.56
C LYS A 250 10.79 6.52 17.17
N ILE A 251 11.26 5.43 17.80
CA ILE A 251 12.55 4.80 17.45
C ILE A 251 12.50 4.23 16.04
N ALA A 252 11.40 3.55 15.68
CA ALA A 252 11.21 3.01 14.34
C ALA A 252 11.23 4.11 13.26
N ALA A 253 10.67 5.28 13.55
CA ALA A 253 10.67 6.42 12.64
C ALA A 253 12.08 6.92 12.32
N LEU A 254 13.05 6.83 13.24
CA LEU A 254 14.45 7.18 12.99
C LEU A 254 15.12 6.32 11.91
N PHE A 255 14.60 5.14 11.64
CA PHE A 255 15.10 4.26 10.59
C PHE A 255 14.39 4.46 9.25
N LYS A 256 13.37 5.34 9.18
CA LYS A 256 12.53 5.55 7.99
C LYS A 256 13.34 5.94 6.75
N ASP A 257 14.37 6.77 6.94
CA ASP A 257 15.20 7.29 5.85
C ASP A 257 16.35 6.36 5.46
N ASN A 258 16.50 5.24 6.15
CA ASN A 258 17.51 4.24 5.81
C ASN A 258 16.99 3.37 4.66
N GLU A 259 17.63 3.45 3.49
CA GLU A 259 17.26 2.69 2.29
C GLU A 259 17.18 1.17 2.52
N GLY A 260 18.00 0.62 3.44
CA GLY A 260 17.98 -0.79 3.82
C GLY A 260 16.80 -1.20 4.70
N PHE A 261 16.12 -0.26 5.35
CA PHE A 261 15.12 -0.58 6.37
C PHE A 261 13.76 -0.99 5.80
N GLN A 262 13.40 -0.61 4.58
CA GLN A 262 12.15 -0.97 3.90
C GLN A 262 10.86 -0.79 4.74
N GLN A 263 10.80 0.25 5.56
CA GLN A 263 9.65 0.63 6.40
C GLN A 263 9.03 -0.55 7.19
N THR A 264 7.74 -0.85 6.99
CA THR A 264 7.01 -1.88 7.76
C THR A 264 7.65 -3.25 7.71
N ARG A 265 8.25 -3.65 6.56
CA ARG A 265 8.95 -4.93 6.43
C ARG A 265 10.22 -4.97 7.29
N GLY A 266 11.05 -3.92 7.21
CA GLY A 266 12.26 -3.81 8.01
C GLY A 266 11.95 -3.73 9.51
N LEU A 267 10.86 -3.03 9.87
CA LEU A 267 10.41 -2.98 11.24
C LEU A 267 9.93 -4.33 11.78
N LEU A 268 9.17 -5.08 10.99
CA LEU A 268 8.76 -6.44 11.34
C LEU A 268 9.97 -7.37 11.51
N GLU A 269 10.97 -7.25 10.64
CA GLU A 269 12.20 -8.03 10.74
C GLU A 269 13.01 -7.66 11.99
N LEU A 270 13.17 -6.37 12.27
CA LEU A 270 13.84 -5.88 13.48
C LEU A 270 13.11 -6.37 14.74
N ALA A 271 11.80 -6.13 14.84
CA ALA A 271 11.00 -6.55 15.98
C ALA A 271 11.01 -8.07 16.16
N SER A 272 10.96 -8.85 15.06
CA SER A 272 11.05 -10.32 15.12
C SER A 272 12.40 -10.80 15.66
N ARG A 273 13.50 -10.16 15.26
CA ARG A 273 14.85 -10.49 15.77
C ARG A 273 14.98 -10.15 17.26
N LEU A 274 14.48 -9.01 17.69
CA LEU A 274 14.47 -8.61 19.10
C LEU A 274 13.64 -9.58 19.94
N LEU A 275 12.41 -9.89 19.53
CA LEU A 275 11.54 -10.85 20.21
C LEU A 275 12.20 -12.23 20.31
N LYS A 276 12.82 -12.71 19.23
CA LYS A 276 13.53 -13.99 19.23
C LYS A 276 14.70 -13.98 20.20
N SER A 277 15.47 -12.89 20.27
CA SER A 277 16.58 -12.75 21.22
C SER A 277 16.10 -12.79 22.67
N ILE A 278 15.00 -12.09 23.00
CA ILE A 278 14.41 -12.08 24.34
C ILE A 278 13.85 -13.45 24.69
N TRP A 279 13.13 -14.10 23.78
CA TRP A 279 12.54 -15.42 23.99
C TRP A 279 13.59 -16.51 24.19
N GLN A 280 14.73 -16.43 23.50
CA GLN A 280 15.84 -17.38 23.63
C GLN A 280 16.80 -17.05 24.78
N GLY A 281 16.83 -15.82 25.24
CA GLY A 281 17.70 -15.33 26.32
C GLY A 281 17.29 -15.71 27.73
N SER A 282 16.24 -16.49 27.91
CA SER A 282 15.82 -17.17 29.15
C SER A 282 15.63 -16.33 30.43
N SER A 283 15.48 -15.04 30.36
CA SER A 283 14.96 -14.29 31.51
C SER A 283 13.55 -13.81 31.19
N GLY A 284 12.54 -14.47 31.73
CA GLY A 284 11.13 -14.13 31.57
C GLY A 284 10.73 -12.74 32.06
N ASP A 285 11.68 -11.93 32.48
CA ASP A 285 11.52 -10.61 33.06
C ASP A 285 12.03 -9.47 32.14
N ALA A 286 12.39 -9.78 30.90
CA ALA A 286 12.83 -8.74 29.96
C ALA A 286 11.60 -8.01 29.40
N CYS A 287 11.38 -6.75 29.79
CA CYS A 287 10.48 -5.83 29.11
C CYS A 287 10.99 -5.48 27.69
N LEU A 288 10.07 -5.51 26.72
CA LEU A 288 10.28 -5.03 25.36
C LEU A 288 10.17 -3.52 25.26
#